data_291524e6b35713ecf95843cdf2cefbaa
#
_entry.id   291524e6b35713ecf95843cdf2cefbaa
#
_cell.length_a   1.000
_cell.length_b   1.000
_cell.length_c   1.000
_cell.angle_alpha   90.00
_cell.angle_beta   90.00
_cell.angle_gamma   90.00
#
_symmetry.space_group_name_H-M   'P 1'
#
loop_
_entity.id
_entity.type
_entity.pdbx_description
1 polymer ?
#
loop_
_entity_poly.entity_id
_entity_poly.type
_entity_poly.pdbx_seq_one_letter_code
_entity_poly.pdbx_strand_id
1 'polypeptide(L)'
;MRETEHYETAAEDRLSFGQKFSYGLGMLANNLQAAAVGALPIILNLGLGMAPRLVGLLGSIPRLFDAFIDPIIGYISDNTRTRWGRRRPLIFWGAILSGIIFALMWQLYPGHSEMFYFWVFLAASVVFFTAYAVYSIPLVGYGYELTADYHERTRLMGFSNIMGQVAWLLCPGFYWFIYNPNLFAGPYGAVQGARILAIAVGVCIVVFGVMPAIFTKERLRLPPPDSAGLLKSVTKFFKGFITTWKSGPF
;
A
#
# COMPACT_ATOMS: atom_id res chain seq x y z
N MET A 1 25.23 -36.88 -16.26
CA MET A 1 24.44 -35.63 -16.32
C MET A 1 23.01 -36.02 -16.05
N ARG A 2 22.42 -35.63 -14.91
CA ARG A 2 20.95 -35.76 -14.69
C ARG A 2 20.31 -34.70 -15.56
N GLU A 3 19.52 -35.11 -16.55
CA GLU A 3 18.58 -34.20 -17.22
C GLU A 3 17.75 -33.54 -16.14
N THR A 4 17.85 -32.24 -16.01
CA THR A 4 16.94 -31.46 -15.17
C THR A 4 15.59 -31.52 -15.87
N GLU A 5 14.69 -32.39 -15.42
CA GLU A 5 13.30 -32.38 -15.85
C GLU A 5 12.80 -30.97 -15.64
N HIS A 6 12.49 -30.29 -16.73
CA HIS A 6 11.93 -28.94 -16.69
C HIS A 6 10.51 -29.06 -16.15
N TYR A 7 10.32 -28.68 -14.87
CA TYR A 7 8.99 -28.70 -14.26
C TYR A 7 8.02 -27.81 -15.05
N GLU A 8 6.97 -28.41 -15.58
CA GLU A 8 5.88 -27.68 -16.23
C GLU A 8 4.69 -27.55 -15.29
N THR A 9 4.29 -26.28 -15.05
CA THR A 9 3.07 -25.97 -14.27
C THR A 9 1.84 -26.56 -14.99
N ALA A 10 0.95 -27.26 -14.27
CA ALA A 10 -0.30 -27.76 -14.82
C ALA A 10 -1.15 -26.63 -15.43
N ALA A 11 -1.84 -26.92 -16.54
CA ALA A 11 -2.58 -25.92 -17.28
C ALA A 11 -3.66 -25.19 -16.43
N GLU A 12 -4.25 -25.89 -15.47
CA GLU A 12 -5.23 -25.37 -14.53
C GLU A 12 -4.66 -24.37 -13.52
N ASP A 13 -3.36 -24.51 -13.17
CA ASP A 13 -2.67 -23.64 -12.21
C ASP A 13 -1.97 -22.46 -12.88
N ARG A 14 -1.82 -22.49 -14.21
CA ARG A 14 -1.21 -21.38 -14.96
C ARG A 14 -2.09 -20.13 -14.87
N LEU A 15 -1.45 -19.01 -14.57
CA LEU A 15 -2.07 -17.68 -14.62
C LEU A 15 -1.88 -17.09 -16.02
N SER A 16 -2.94 -16.54 -16.59
CA SER A 16 -2.83 -15.79 -17.83
C SER A 16 -1.97 -14.55 -17.66
N PHE A 17 -1.35 -14.08 -18.74
CA PHE A 17 -0.57 -12.83 -18.70
C PHE A 17 -1.41 -11.65 -18.19
N GLY A 18 -2.67 -11.54 -18.60
CA GLY A 18 -3.59 -10.51 -18.13
C GLY A 18 -3.82 -10.54 -16.62
N GLN A 19 -3.89 -11.72 -16.01
CA GLN A 19 -4.01 -11.86 -14.55
C GLN A 19 -2.72 -11.44 -13.84
N LYS A 20 -1.55 -11.85 -14.34
CA LYS A 20 -0.24 -11.42 -13.80
C LYS A 20 -0.06 -9.92 -13.92
N PHE A 21 -0.40 -9.35 -15.08
CA PHE A 21 -0.28 -7.92 -15.35
C PHE A 21 -1.22 -7.10 -14.44
N SER A 22 -2.47 -7.54 -14.31
CA SER A 22 -3.44 -6.89 -13.42
C SER A 22 -2.99 -6.89 -11.96
N TYR A 23 -2.47 -8.03 -11.46
CA TYR A 23 -1.91 -8.11 -10.12
C TYR A 23 -0.64 -7.25 -10.00
N GLY A 24 0.21 -7.23 -11.02
CA GLY A 24 1.39 -6.35 -11.09
C GLY A 24 1.05 -4.86 -11.03
N LEU A 25 -0.04 -4.42 -11.69
CA LEU A 25 -0.53 -3.05 -11.56
C LEU A 25 -0.98 -2.72 -10.14
N GLY A 26 -1.62 -3.67 -9.44
CA GLY A 26 -1.94 -3.51 -8.02
C GLY A 26 -0.68 -3.32 -7.18
N MET A 27 0.37 -4.11 -7.41
CA MET A 27 1.65 -3.97 -6.71
C MET A 27 2.37 -2.67 -7.08
N LEU A 28 2.24 -2.20 -8.32
CA LEU A 28 2.69 -0.87 -8.74
C LEU A 28 1.99 0.23 -7.92
N ALA A 29 0.65 0.17 -7.80
CA ALA A 29 -0.12 1.12 -6.99
C ALA A 29 0.28 1.07 -5.51
N ASN A 30 0.51 -0.14 -4.97
CA ASN A 30 0.97 -0.34 -3.60
C ASN A 30 2.32 0.34 -3.34
N ASN A 31 3.30 0.11 -4.21
CA ASN A 31 4.62 0.71 -4.09
C ASN A 31 4.61 2.21 -4.41
N LEU A 32 3.72 2.67 -5.30
CA LEU A 32 3.57 4.10 -5.61
C LEU A 32 3.11 4.89 -4.39
N GLN A 33 2.17 4.35 -3.59
CA GLN A 33 1.76 4.93 -2.32
C GLN A 33 2.94 5.02 -1.35
N ALA A 34 3.69 3.93 -1.16
CA ALA A 34 4.85 3.89 -0.27
C ALA A 34 5.95 4.87 -0.72
N ALA A 35 6.26 4.92 -2.02
CA ALA A 35 7.25 5.79 -2.61
C ALA A 35 6.87 7.28 -2.46
N ALA A 36 5.62 7.63 -2.75
CA ALA A 36 5.13 8.99 -2.65
C ALA A 36 5.10 9.49 -1.19
N VAL A 37 4.66 8.65 -0.26
CA VAL A 37 4.70 8.99 1.19
C VAL A 37 6.14 9.16 1.68
N GLY A 38 7.10 8.42 1.14
CA GLY A 38 8.52 8.59 1.46
C GLY A 38 9.15 9.86 0.89
N ALA A 39 8.74 10.27 -0.31
CA ALA A 39 9.34 11.38 -1.03
C ALA A 39 8.75 12.76 -0.64
N LEU A 40 7.43 12.85 -0.51
CA LEU A 40 6.74 14.12 -0.38
C LEU A 40 6.93 14.89 0.95
N PRO A 41 7.21 14.27 2.13
CA PRO A 41 7.39 15.03 3.38
C PRO A 41 8.48 16.11 3.34
N ILE A 42 9.45 15.98 2.44
CA ILE A 42 10.47 17.03 2.24
C ILE A 42 9.84 18.39 1.86
N ILE A 43 8.66 18.37 1.22
CA ILE A 43 7.91 19.57 0.83
C ILE A 43 7.32 20.29 2.04
N LEU A 44 6.96 19.56 3.08
CA LEU A 44 6.49 20.14 4.33
C LEU A 44 7.58 20.98 4.97
N ASN A 45 8.84 20.54 4.87
CA ASN A 45 9.98 21.29 5.35
C ASN A 45 10.36 22.45 4.39
N LEU A 46 10.68 22.12 3.13
CA LEU A 46 11.21 23.10 2.18
C LEU A 46 10.13 24.02 1.58
N GLY A 47 8.90 23.52 1.41
CA GLY A 47 7.80 24.27 0.79
C GLY A 47 6.94 25.05 1.78
N LEU A 48 6.71 24.53 2.97
CA LEU A 48 5.87 25.12 4.02
C LEU A 48 6.66 25.62 5.23
N GLY A 49 7.99 25.41 5.26
CA GLY A 49 8.86 25.88 6.35
C GLY A 49 8.71 25.13 7.67
N MET A 50 8.13 23.92 7.66
CA MET A 50 7.94 23.12 8.87
C MET A 50 9.29 22.64 9.43
N ALA A 51 9.47 22.71 10.76
CA ALA A 51 10.69 22.23 11.41
C ALA A 51 10.93 20.74 11.12
N PRO A 52 12.19 20.32 10.80
CA PRO A 52 12.52 18.92 10.48
C PRO A 52 12.09 17.92 11.54
N ARG A 53 12.14 18.32 12.82
CA ARG A 53 11.68 17.50 13.95
C ARG A 53 10.18 17.12 13.86
N LEU A 54 9.33 18.06 13.44
CA LEU A 54 7.90 17.81 13.26
C LEU A 54 7.63 16.93 12.05
N VAL A 55 8.37 17.13 10.96
CA VAL A 55 8.32 16.25 9.78
C VAL A 55 8.74 14.82 10.15
N GLY A 56 9.78 14.67 10.96
CA GLY A 56 10.20 13.36 11.49
C GLY A 56 9.12 12.68 12.35
N LEU A 57 8.41 13.44 13.18
CA LEU A 57 7.28 12.92 13.97
C LEU A 57 6.12 12.48 13.08
N LEU A 58 5.81 13.23 12.00
CA LEU A 58 4.81 12.83 11.01
C LEU A 58 5.16 11.54 10.28
N GLY A 59 6.45 11.24 10.13
CA GLY A 59 6.90 9.96 9.58
C GLY A 59 6.84 8.81 10.58
N SER A 60 6.95 9.08 11.89
CA SER A 60 7.07 8.07 12.93
C SER A 60 5.75 7.72 13.60
N ILE A 61 4.95 8.72 13.98
CA ILE A 61 3.71 8.51 14.75
C ILE A 61 2.70 7.61 14.00
N PRO A 62 2.38 7.85 12.70
CA PRO A 62 1.45 6.99 11.99
C PRO A 62 1.94 5.53 11.88
N ARG A 63 3.25 5.31 11.79
CA ARG A 63 3.84 3.95 11.76
C ARG A 63 3.60 3.16 13.05
N LEU A 64 3.51 3.84 14.19
CA LEU A 64 3.14 3.19 15.44
C LEU A 64 1.68 2.73 15.43
N PHE A 65 0.79 3.49 14.78
CA PHE A 65 -0.61 3.08 14.59
C PHE A 65 -0.75 1.86 13.67
N ASP A 66 0.10 1.73 12.64
CA ASP A 66 0.10 0.57 11.75
C ASP A 66 0.30 -0.74 12.52
N ALA A 67 1.18 -0.75 13.52
CA ALA A 67 1.43 -1.93 14.35
C ALA A 67 0.16 -2.49 15.05
N PHE A 68 -0.82 -1.63 15.30
CA PHE A 68 -2.10 -2.02 15.88
C PHE A 68 -3.17 -2.27 14.82
N ILE A 69 -3.17 -1.50 13.74
CA ILE A 69 -4.18 -1.57 12.68
C ILE A 69 -3.96 -2.80 11.79
N ASP A 70 -2.72 -3.13 11.47
CA ASP A 70 -2.39 -4.20 10.53
C ASP A 70 -2.94 -5.57 10.95
N PRO A 71 -2.81 -6.04 12.22
CA PRO A 71 -3.41 -7.29 12.65
C PRO A 71 -4.95 -7.27 12.59
N ILE A 72 -5.57 -6.11 12.83
CA ILE A 72 -7.02 -5.95 12.78
C ILE A 72 -7.50 -6.09 11.33
N ILE A 73 -6.86 -5.40 10.41
CA ILE A 73 -7.18 -5.46 8.98
C ILE A 73 -6.90 -6.86 8.42
N GLY A 74 -5.79 -7.48 8.83
CA GLY A 74 -5.49 -8.88 8.47
C GLY A 74 -6.62 -9.82 8.89
N TYR A 75 -7.08 -9.72 10.15
CA TYR A 75 -8.19 -10.52 10.64
C TYR A 75 -9.49 -10.24 9.86
N ILE A 76 -9.83 -8.98 9.62
CA ILE A 76 -11.01 -8.59 8.85
C ILE A 76 -10.92 -9.18 7.44
N SER A 77 -9.77 -9.05 6.79
CA SER A 77 -9.52 -9.58 5.45
C SER A 77 -9.72 -11.10 5.37
N ASP A 78 -9.24 -11.82 6.38
CA ASP A 78 -9.33 -13.29 6.41
C ASP A 78 -10.75 -13.79 6.75
N ASN A 79 -11.55 -13.00 7.45
CA ASN A 79 -12.92 -13.35 7.85
C ASN A 79 -14.01 -12.75 6.94
N THR A 80 -13.67 -11.82 6.06
CA THR A 80 -14.64 -11.22 5.13
C THR A 80 -15.16 -12.29 4.15
N ARG A 81 -16.48 -12.33 3.93
CA ARG A 81 -17.13 -13.22 2.96
C ARG A 81 -18.13 -12.43 2.14
N THR A 82 -17.85 -12.29 0.87
CA THR A 82 -18.73 -11.62 -0.06
C THR A 82 -18.92 -12.45 -1.33
N ARG A 83 -19.91 -12.06 -2.15
CA ARG A 83 -20.12 -12.67 -3.47
C ARG A 83 -18.95 -12.45 -4.44
N TRP A 84 -18.13 -11.43 -4.19
CA TRP A 84 -16.94 -11.11 -4.97
C TRP A 84 -15.70 -11.90 -4.55
N GLY A 85 -15.78 -12.61 -3.44
CA GLY A 85 -14.65 -13.27 -2.79
C GLY A 85 -14.35 -12.66 -1.42
N ARG A 86 -13.23 -13.06 -0.84
CA ARG A 86 -12.83 -12.68 0.51
C ARG A 86 -12.03 -11.37 0.51
N ARG A 87 -11.00 -11.27 -0.33
CA ARG A 87 -10.03 -10.15 -0.34
C ARG A 87 -10.35 -9.08 -1.38
N ARG A 88 -10.99 -9.44 -2.48
CA ARG A 88 -11.28 -8.52 -3.61
C ARG A 88 -12.04 -7.25 -3.21
N PRO A 89 -13.10 -7.32 -2.37
CA PRO A 89 -13.81 -6.11 -1.96
C PRO A 89 -12.93 -5.14 -1.18
N LEU A 90 -12.05 -5.66 -0.30
CA LEU A 90 -11.15 -4.83 0.48
C LEU A 90 -10.08 -4.18 -0.41
N ILE A 91 -9.52 -4.93 -1.36
CA ILE A 91 -8.58 -4.38 -2.36
C ILE A 91 -9.26 -3.27 -3.16
N PHE A 92 -10.49 -3.49 -3.64
CA PHE A 92 -11.23 -2.51 -4.45
C PHE A 92 -11.50 -1.21 -3.67
N TRP A 93 -12.14 -1.30 -2.52
CA TRP A 93 -12.47 -0.14 -1.71
C TRP A 93 -11.25 0.50 -1.07
N GLY A 94 -10.27 -0.31 -0.65
CA GLY A 94 -9.00 0.17 -0.12
C GLY A 94 -8.22 1.01 -1.12
N ALA A 95 -8.17 0.59 -2.40
CA ALA A 95 -7.52 1.37 -3.47
C ALA A 95 -8.21 2.72 -3.70
N ILE A 96 -9.54 2.74 -3.75
CA ILE A 96 -10.32 3.97 -3.94
C ILE A 96 -10.12 4.91 -2.76
N LEU A 97 -10.30 4.42 -1.53
CA LEU A 97 -10.19 5.23 -0.33
C LEU A 97 -8.76 5.77 -0.15
N SER A 98 -7.75 4.92 -0.27
CA SER A 98 -6.36 5.36 -0.11
C SER A 98 -5.94 6.37 -1.17
N GLY A 99 -6.35 6.20 -2.43
CA GLY A 99 -6.04 7.14 -3.50
C GLY A 99 -6.72 8.50 -3.31
N ILE A 100 -8.00 8.52 -2.90
CA ILE A 100 -8.72 9.77 -2.61
C ILE A 100 -8.11 10.48 -1.40
N ILE A 101 -7.88 9.75 -0.30
CA ILE A 101 -7.30 10.33 0.91
C ILE A 101 -5.91 10.85 0.64
N PHE A 102 -5.08 10.11 -0.14
CA PHE A 102 -3.76 10.57 -0.57
C PHE A 102 -3.84 11.89 -1.33
N ALA A 103 -4.72 12.01 -2.32
CA ALA A 103 -4.90 13.25 -3.07
C ALA A 103 -5.34 14.42 -2.19
N LEU A 104 -6.24 14.16 -1.21
CA LEU A 104 -6.78 15.20 -0.33
C LEU A 104 -5.77 15.66 0.72
N MET A 105 -4.97 14.76 1.31
CA MET A 105 -4.03 15.12 2.38
C MET A 105 -2.96 16.11 1.94
N TRP A 106 -2.66 16.18 0.64
CA TRP A 106 -1.68 17.11 0.06
C TRP A 106 -2.28 18.43 -0.42
N GLN A 107 -3.60 18.67 -0.24
CA GLN A 107 -4.24 19.93 -0.62
C GLN A 107 -4.02 21.02 0.44
N LEU A 108 -2.78 21.19 0.88
CA LEU A 108 -2.39 22.22 1.83
C LEU A 108 -2.18 23.57 1.11
N TYR A 109 -2.62 24.63 1.76
CA TYR A 109 -2.44 26.00 1.29
C TYR A 109 -1.45 26.72 2.21
N PRO A 110 -0.51 27.52 1.66
CA PRO A 110 0.40 28.30 2.48
C PRO A 110 -0.35 29.39 3.27
N GLY A 111 0.27 29.85 4.37
CA GLY A 111 -0.28 30.94 5.18
C GLY A 111 -0.84 30.54 6.54
N HIS A 112 -0.77 29.26 6.92
CA HIS A 112 -1.15 28.80 8.25
C HIS A 112 0.08 28.56 9.15
N SER A 113 -0.17 28.40 10.45
CA SER A 113 0.90 28.11 11.40
C SER A 113 1.47 26.70 11.19
N GLU A 114 2.74 26.50 11.55
CA GLU A 114 3.43 25.23 11.49
C GLU A 114 2.66 24.11 12.25
N MET A 115 2.10 24.47 13.41
CA MET A 115 1.37 23.55 14.24
C MET A 115 0.02 23.15 13.62
N PHE A 116 -0.61 24.04 12.85
CA PHE A 116 -1.80 23.72 12.07
C PHE A 116 -1.49 22.64 11.02
N TYR A 117 -0.41 22.83 10.24
CA TYR A 117 0.02 21.82 9.25
C TYR A 117 0.35 20.48 9.91
N PHE A 118 1.02 20.51 11.06
CA PHE A 118 1.36 19.30 11.81
C PHE A 118 0.12 18.48 12.16
N TRP A 119 -0.88 19.08 12.80
CA TRP A 119 -2.07 18.35 13.24
C TRP A 119 -2.95 17.89 12.08
N VAL A 120 -3.13 18.74 11.07
CA VAL A 120 -3.91 18.37 9.88
C VAL A 120 -3.25 17.21 9.14
N PHE A 121 -1.92 17.29 8.92
CA PHE A 121 -1.20 16.25 8.22
C PHE A 121 -1.10 14.96 9.03
N LEU A 122 -0.95 15.05 10.34
CA LEU A 122 -0.95 13.90 11.24
C LEU A 122 -2.28 13.16 11.19
N ALA A 123 -3.39 13.88 11.34
CA ALA A 123 -4.72 13.27 11.26
C ALA A 123 -4.97 12.65 9.88
N ALA A 124 -4.65 13.37 8.80
CA ALA A 124 -4.78 12.86 7.44
C ALA A 124 -3.88 11.62 7.20
N SER A 125 -2.67 11.59 7.74
CA SER A 125 -1.76 10.45 7.62
C SER A 125 -2.30 9.21 8.33
N VAL A 126 -2.85 9.33 9.54
CA VAL A 126 -3.45 8.19 10.26
C VAL A 126 -4.60 7.59 9.44
N VAL A 127 -5.47 8.45 8.89
CA VAL A 127 -6.59 8.00 8.03
C VAL A 127 -6.08 7.35 6.74
N PHE A 128 -5.06 7.96 6.12
CA PHE A 128 -4.42 7.42 4.91
C PHE A 128 -3.80 6.04 5.16
N PHE A 129 -2.97 5.89 6.20
CA PHE A 129 -2.33 4.61 6.50
C PHE A 129 -3.34 3.53 6.84
N THR A 130 -4.44 3.87 7.53
CA THR A 130 -5.55 2.93 7.74
C THR A 130 -6.16 2.47 6.40
N ALA A 131 -6.46 3.38 5.48
CA ALA A 131 -6.98 3.04 4.16
C ALA A 131 -5.96 2.25 3.32
N TYR A 132 -4.68 2.60 3.43
CA TYR A 132 -3.58 1.88 2.80
C TYR A 132 -3.45 0.45 3.32
N ALA A 133 -3.59 0.22 4.64
CA ALA A 133 -3.59 -1.11 5.23
C ALA A 133 -4.77 -1.97 4.70
N VAL A 134 -5.97 -1.36 4.57
CA VAL A 134 -7.16 -2.02 3.97
C VAL A 134 -6.90 -2.45 2.52
N TYR A 135 -6.05 -1.75 1.80
CA TYR A 135 -5.62 -2.11 0.44
C TYR A 135 -4.47 -3.11 0.42
N SER A 136 -3.37 -2.78 1.09
CA SER A 136 -2.07 -3.45 0.99
C SER A 136 -2.09 -4.88 1.56
N ILE A 137 -2.65 -5.06 2.76
CA ILE A 137 -2.65 -6.36 3.45
C ILE A 137 -3.43 -7.41 2.67
N PRO A 138 -4.70 -7.16 2.24
CA PRO A 138 -5.42 -8.11 1.42
C PRO A 138 -4.75 -8.35 0.07
N LEU A 139 -4.15 -7.33 -0.56
CA LEU A 139 -3.49 -7.46 -1.85
C LEU A 139 -2.31 -8.44 -1.79
N VAL A 140 -1.42 -8.28 -0.81
CA VAL A 140 -0.27 -9.17 -0.64
C VAL A 140 -0.73 -10.61 -0.39
N GLY A 141 -1.67 -10.80 0.54
CA GLY A 141 -2.22 -12.12 0.81
C GLY A 141 -2.95 -12.74 -0.38
N TYR A 142 -3.61 -11.91 -1.20
CA TYR A 142 -4.30 -12.33 -2.41
C TYR A 142 -3.36 -12.94 -3.45
N GLY A 143 -2.15 -12.38 -3.59
CA GLY A 143 -1.15 -12.92 -4.51
C GLY A 143 -0.76 -14.37 -4.20
N TYR A 144 -0.72 -14.74 -2.92
CA TYR A 144 -0.44 -16.11 -2.50
C TYR A 144 -1.59 -17.08 -2.77
N GLU A 145 -2.81 -16.58 -2.98
CA GLU A 145 -4.03 -17.37 -3.21
C GLU A 145 -4.42 -17.49 -4.68
N LEU A 146 -3.75 -16.76 -5.58
CA LEU A 146 -4.04 -16.79 -7.02
C LEU A 146 -3.69 -18.12 -7.68
N THR A 147 -2.69 -18.86 -7.16
CA THR A 147 -2.29 -20.17 -7.66
C THR A 147 -1.78 -21.07 -6.53
N ALA A 148 -2.08 -22.37 -6.62
CA ALA A 148 -1.55 -23.39 -5.72
C ALA A 148 -0.10 -23.78 -6.07
N ASP A 149 0.27 -23.70 -7.35
CA ASP A 149 1.57 -24.07 -7.84
C ASP A 149 2.69 -23.14 -7.36
N TYR A 150 3.75 -23.72 -6.78
CA TYR A 150 4.87 -22.98 -6.21
C TYR A 150 5.66 -22.19 -7.28
N HIS A 151 5.93 -22.80 -8.44
CA HIS A 151 6.72 -22.16 -9.48
C HIS A 151 5.94 -21.02 -10.15
N GLU A 152 4.65 -21.21 -10.39
CA GLU A 152 3.81 -20.16 -10.96
C GLU A 152 3.61 -18.99 -9.97
N ARG A 153 3.52 -19.29 -8.67
CA ARG A 153 3.49 -18.27 -7.63
C ARG A 153 4.81 -17.48 -7.60
N THR A 154 5.94 -18.13 -7.70
CA THR A 154 7.26 -17.47 -7.77
C THR A 154 7.37 -16.56 -8.99
N ARG A 155 6.88 -17.02 -10.15
CA ARG A 155 6.82 -16.20 -11.38
C ARG A 155 5.92 -14.98 -11.21
N LEU A 156 4.74 -15.15 -10.59
CA LEU A 156 3.82 -14.05 -10.28
C LEU A 156 4.49 -13.03 -9.35
N MET A 157 5.09 -13.48 -8.25
CA MET A 157 5.76 -12.60 -7.28
C MET A 157 6.95 -11.88 -7.89
N GLY A 158 7.76 -12.55 -8.69
CA GLY A 158 8.87 -11.94 -9.42
C GLY A 158 8.39 -10.85 -10.39
N PHE A 159 7.39 -11.14 -11.21
CA PHE A 159 6.81 -10.18 -12.13
C PHE A 159 6.19 -8.97 -11.41
N SER A 160 5.40 -9.22 -10.37
CA SER A 160 4.75 -8.17 -9.61
C SER A 160 5.74 -7.31 -8.82
N ASN A 161 6.85 -7.88 -8.35
CA ASN A 161 7.92 -7.12 -7.70
C ASN A 161 8.60 -6.17 -8.69
N ILE A 162 8.91 -6.64 -9.90
CA ILE A 162 9.47 -5.78 -10.97
C ILE A 162 8.51 -4.61 -11.26
N MET A 163 7.22 -4.89 -11.44
CA MET A 163 6.20 -3.86 -11.64
C MET A 163 6.14 -2.87 -10.48
N GLY A 164 6.23 -3.37 -9.24
CA GLY A 164 6.25 -2.53 -8.04
C GLY A 164 7.48 -1.62 -7.97
N GLN A 165 8.67 -2.09 -8.38
CA GLN A 165 9.90 -1.29 -8.38
C GLN A 165 9.85 -0.11 -9.37
N VAL A 166 9.03 -0.17 -10.41
CA VAL A 166 8.82 0.97 -11.32
C VAL A 166 8.35 2.21 -10.55
N ALA A 167 7.53 2.04 -9.50
CA ALA A 167 7.09 3.17 -8.66
C ALA A 167 8.26 3.91 -8.01
N TRP A 168 9.27 3.18 -7.51
CA TRP A 168 10.46 3.77 -6.89
C TRP A 168 11.36 4.48 -7.90
N LEU A 169 11.41 3.99 -9.15
CA LEU A 169 12.12 4.66 -10.24
C LEU A 169 11.46 6.00 -10.62
N LEU A 170 10.17 6.18 -10.35
CA LEU A 170 9.46 7.44 -10.60
C LEU A 170 9.75 8.52 -9.53
N CYS A 171 10.21 8.15 -8.32
CA CYS A 171 10.45 9.08 -7.23
C CYS A 171 11.34 10.28 -7.57
N PRO A 172 12.50 10.12 -8.25
CA PRO A 172 13.30 11.26 -8.68
C PRO A 172 12.53 12.22 -9.62
N GLY A 173 11.64 11.66 -10.46
CA GLY A 173 10.76 12.44 -11.33
C GLY A 173 9.77 13.31 -10.55
N PHE A 174 9.34 12.90 -9.36
CA PHE A 174 8.48 13.72 -8.50
C PHE A 174 9.16 15.01 -8.08
N TYR A 175 10.42 14.96 -7.66
CA TYR A 175 11.19 16.15 -7.31
C TYR A 175 11.41 17.06 -8.51
N TRP A 176 11.80 16.48 -9.65
CA TRP A 176 11.95 17.25 -10.89
C TRP A 176 10.66 17.99 -11.26
N PHE A 177 9.52 17.30 -11.20
CA PHE A 177 8.22 17.88 -11.52
C PHE A 177 7.86 19.03 -10.57
N ILE A 178 8.01 18.82 -9.26
CA ILE A 178 7.61 19.76 -8.21
C ILE A 178 8.46 21.02 -8.21
N TYR A 179 9.78 20.87 -8.40
CA TYR A 179 10.72 21.98 -8.34
C TYR A 179 11.05 22.57 -9.70
N ASN A 180 10.33 22.22 -10.77
CA ASN A 180 10.56 22.80 -12.09
C ASN A 180 9.99 24.23 -12.16
N PRO A 181 10.85 25.27 -12.28
CA PRO A 181 10.42 26.67 -12.29
C PRO A 181 9.61 27.04 -13.55
N ASN A 182 9.74 26.28 -14.63
CA ASN A 182 8.97 26.49 -15.85
C ASN A 182 7.51 26.02 -15.72
N LEU A 183 7.24 25.09 -14.79
CA LEU A 183 5.89 24.58 -14.55
C LEU A 183 5.21 25.32 -13.39
N PHE A 184 5.97 25.61 -12.35
CA PHE A 184 5.47 26.22 -11.11
C PHE A 184 6.37 27.38 -10.67
N ALA A 185 6.01 28.58 -11.08
CA ALA A 185 6.74 29.81 -10.73
C ALA A 185 6.25 30.38 -9.38
N GLY A 186 7.14 31.12 -8.68
CA GLY A 186 6.82 31.86 -7.47
C GLY A 186 7.17 31.13 -6.15
N PRO A 187 7.00 31.83 -5.01
CA PRO A 187 7.50 31.39 -3.70
C PRO A 187 6.82 30.10 -3.20
N TYR A 188 5.65 29.75 -3.71
CA TYR A 188 4.90 28.56 -3.35
C TYR A 188 4.75 27.56 -4.51
N GLY A 189 5.57 27.68 -5.55
CA GLY A 189 5.52 26.83 -6.73
C GLY A 189 5.64 25.35 -6.39
N ALA A 190 6.56 24.98 -5.49
CA ALA A 190 6.74 23.61 -5.04
C ALA A 190 5.48 23.03 -4.33
N VAL A 191 4.78 23.84 -3.54
CA VAL A 191 3.54 23.42 -2.88
C VAL A 191 2.44 23.17 -3.91
N GLN A 192 2.33 24.03 -4.91
CA GLN A 192 1.36 23.85 -6.01
C GLN A 192 1.69 22.61 -6.84
N GLY A 193 2.96 22.40 -7.17
CA GLY A 193 3.43 21.20 -7.86
C GLY A 193 3.11 19.91 -7.09
N ALA A 194 3.33 19.92 -5.77
CA ALA A 194 2.99 18.81 -4.90
C ALA A 194 1.50 18.49 -4.89
N ARG A 195 0.64 19.50 -4.84
CA ARG A 195 -0.82 19.34 -4.87
C ARG A 195 -1.30 18.68 -6.17
N ILE A 196 -0.80 19.14 -7.31
CA ILE A 196 -1.14 18.58 -8.62
C ILE A 196 -0.61 17.16 -8.75
N LEU A 197 0.65 16.92 -8.35
CA LEU A 197 1.25 15.60 -8.36
C LEU A 197 0.47 14.62 -7.47
N ALA A 198 0.05 15.05 -6.29
CA ALA A 198 -0.72 14.20 -5.37
C ALA A 198 -2.07 13.77 -5.96
N ILE A 199 -2.74 14.64 -6.72
CA ILE A 199 -3.96 14.28 -7.46
C ILE A 199 -3.63 13.24 -8.54
N ALA A 200 -2.59 13.46 -9.34
CA ALA A 200 -2.18 12.53 -10.38
C ALA A 200 -1.80 11.15 -9.81
N VAL A 201 -1.01 11.12 -8.74
CA VAL A 201 -0.64 9.90 -8.02
C VAL A 201 -1.88 9.23 -7.42
N GLY A 202 -2.80 9.99 -6.80
CA GLY A 202 -4.06 9.48 -6.27
C GLY A 202 -4.92 8.80 -7.34
N VAL A 203 -5.04 9.40 -8.51
CA VAL A 203 -5.73 8.80 -9.66
C VAL A 203 -5.05 7.51 -10.11
N CYS A 204 -3.72 7.50 -10.22
CA CYS A 204 -2.96 6.28 -10.55
C CYS A 204 -3.18 5.17 -9.52
N ILE A 205 -3.20 5.51 -8.22
CA ILE A 205 -3.49 4.55 -7.14
C ILE A 205 -4.86 3.92 -7.34
N VAL A 206 -5.90 4.73 -7.59
CA VAL A 206 -7.25 4.21 -7.82
C VAL A 206 -7.28 3.33 -9.07
N VAL A 207 -6.83 3.84 -10.21
CA VAL A 207 -6.93 3.14 -11.50
C VAL A 207 -6.17 1.82 -11.49
N PHE A 208 -4.92 1.83 -11.05
CA PHE A 208 -4.10 0.60 -11.02
C PHE A 208 -4.46 -0.31 -9.84
N GLY A 209 -4.82 0.28 -8.70
CA GLY A 209 -5.14 -0.47 -7.49
C GLY A 209 -6.42 -1.30 -7.56
N VAL A 210 -7.42 -0.88 -8.34
CA VAL A 210 -8.66 -1.66 -8.50
C VAL A 210 -8.50 -2.82 -9.49
N MET A 211 -7.50 -2.80 -10.36
CA MET A 211 -7.30 -3.80 -11.41
C MET A 211 -7.26 -5.25 -10.89
N PRO A 212 -6.51 -5.58 -9.83
CA PRO A 212 -6.51 -6.95 -9.29
C PRO A 212 -7.91 -7.41 -8.88
N ALA A 213 -8.69 -6.54 -8.23
CA ALA A 213 -10.01 -6.88 -7.76
C ALA A 213 -11.00 -7.16 -8.91
N ILE A 214 -10.83 -6.50 -10.06
CA ILE A 214 -11.73 -6.61 -11.21
C ILE A 214 -11.35 -7.80 -12.09
N PHE A 215 -10.07 -7.90 -12.48
CA PHE A 215 -9.61 -8.79 -13.55
C PHE A 215 -9.08 -10.14 -13.08
N THR A 216 -8.94 -10.35 -11.76
CA THR A 216 -8.51 -11.65 -11.24
C THR A 216 -9.61 -12.32 -10.39
N LYS A 217 -9.51 -13.63 -10.20
CA LYS A 217 -10.48 -14.41 -9.40
C LYS A 217 -9.74 -15.24 -8.37
N GLU A 218 -10.29 -15.31 -7.17
CA GLU A 218 -9.80 -16.21 -6.13
C GLU A 218 -9.97 -17.67 -6.58
N ARG A 219 -8.86 -18.42 -6.61
CA ARG A 219 -8.87 -19.85 -7.00
C ARG A 219 -8.83 -20.75 -5.77
N LEU A 220 -8.09 -20.38 -4.73
CA LEU A 220 -7.98 -21.14 -3.51
C LEU A 220 -9.16 -20.83 -2.58
N ARG A 221 -10.03 -21.82 -2.37
CA ARG A 221 -11.05 -21.77 -1.31
C ARG A 221 -10.43 -22.34 -0.04
N LEU A 222 -9.83 -21.48 0.76
CA LEU A 222 -9.36 -21.87 2.07
C LEU A 222 -10.54 -22.19 3.00
N PRO A 223 -10.40 -23.22 3.89
CA PRO A 223 -11.41 -23.49 4.89
C PRO A 223 -11.65 -22.26 5.78
N PRO A 224 -12.84 -22.14 6.39
CA PRO A 224 -13.13 -21.03 7.26
C PRO A 224 -12.09 -20.97 8.39
N PRO A 225 -11.53 -19.80 8.70
CA PRO A 225 -10.73 -19.64 9.90
C PRO A 225 -11.60 -19.95 11.12
N ASP A 226 -10.95 -20.46 12.17
CA ASP A 226 -11.61 -20.71 13.45
C ASP A 226 -12.41 -19.49 13.89
N SER A 227 -13.62 -19.71 14.36
CA SER A 227 -14.60 -18.69 14.78
C SER A 227 -14.21 -17.94 16.08
N ALA A 228 -12.90 -17.79 16.32
CA ALA A 228 -12.39 -16.94 17.38
C ALA A 228 -12.70 -15.47 17.02
N GLY A 229 -13.51 -14.80 17.82
CA GLY A 229 -13.87 -13.41 17.60
C GLY A 229 -12.64 -12.48 17.50
N LEU A 230 -12.79 -11.33 16.84
CA LEU A 230 -11.72 -10.35 16.57
C LEU A 230 -10.85 -10.05 17.80
N LEU A 231 -11.47 -9.81 18.95
CA LEU A 231 -10.77 -9.58 20.23
C LEU A 231 -9.87 -10.74 20.64
N LYS A 232 -10.32 -12.00 20.48
CA LYS A 232 -9.49 -13.17 20.81
C LYS A 232 -8.31 -13.31 19.85
N SER A 233 -8.49 -13.02 18.57
CA SER A 233 -7.41 -13.11 17.57
C SER A 233 -6.36 -12.02 17.78
N VAL A 234 -6.77 -10.79 18.04
CA VAL A 234 -5.85 -9.68 18.37
C VAL A 234 -5.11 -9.97 19.67
N THR A 235 -5.82 -10.43 20.70
CA THR A 235 -5.20 -10.81 21.99
C THR A 235 -4.21 -11.98 21.83
N LYS A 236 -4.56 -12.98 21.00
CA LYS A 236 -3.68 -14.12 20.69
C LYS A 236 -2.41 -13.67 19.96
N PHE A 237 -2.54 -12.73 19.03
CA PHE A 237 -1.40 -12.13 18.31
C PHE A 237 -0.44 -11.43 19.29
N PHE A 238 -0.94 -10.50 20.11
CA PHE A 238 -0.09 -9.80 21.07
C PHE A 238 0.49 -10.72 22.16
N LYS A 239 -0.28 -11.71 22.62
CA LYS A 239 0.22 -12.71 23.56
C LYS A 239 1.32 -13.58 22.92
N GLY A 240 1.15 -13.98 21.65
CA GLY A 240 2.17 -14.67 20.89
C GLY A 240 3.45 -13.85 20.76
N PHE A 241 3.32 -12.57 20.41
CA PHE A 241 4.46 -11.63 20.34
C PHE A 241 5.22 -11.53 21.66
N ILE A 242 4.51 -11.35 22.79
CA ILE A 242 5.11 -11.29 24.12
C ILE A 242 5.78 -12.63 24.49
N THR A 243 5.15 -13.75 24.15
CA THR A 243 5.69 -15.09 24.42
C THR A 243 6.98 -15.33 23.64
N THR A 244 7.00 -14.95 22.35
CA THR A 244 8.20 -15.04 21.50
C THR A 244 9.33 -14.15 22.03
N TRP A 245 9.00 -12.94 22.47
CA TRP A 245 9.99 -12.05 23.10
C TRP A 245 10.59 -12.61 24.39
N LYS A 246 9.80 -13.37 25.17
CA LYS A 246 10.24 -14.00 26.42
C LYS A 246 11.01 -15.32 26.21
N SER A 247 10.87 -15.95 25.05
CA SER A 247 11.49 -17.26 24.79
C SER A 247 12.99 -17.22 24.52
N GLY A 248 13.61 -16.04 24.57
CA GLY A 248 15.06 -15.87 24.43
C GLY A 248 15.54 -15.91 22.97
N PRO A 249 16.79 -15.49 22.72
CA PRO A 249 17.30 -15.40 21.37
C PRO A 249 17.49 -16.79 20.76
N PHE A 250 17.18 -16.88 19.49
CA PHE A 250 17.68 -17.93 18.64
C PHE A 250 19.20 -17.90 18.61
#